data_20b21beef3119f4625c51ba0f5b5208e
#
_entry.id   20b21beef3119f4625c51ba0f5b5208e
#
_cell.length_a   1.000
_cell.length_b   1.000
_cell.length_c   1.000
_cell.angle_alpha   90.00
_cell.angle_beta   90.00
_cell.angle_gamma   90.00
#
_symmetry.space_group_name_H-M   'P 1'
#
loop_
_entity.id
_entity.type
_entity.pdbx_description
1 polymer ?
#
loop_
_entity_poly.entity_id
_entity_poly.type
_entity_poly.pdbx_seq_one_letter_code
_entity_poly.pdbx_strand_id
1 'polypeptide(L)'
;AEVGNFIEACHKTITKIEKMEKEAKKRVGGKEAEVFAVHAAILKDQYSFISPVQQKIECEKKNASLAVEEQLKFIEKTMSESDSELFQARASDIRDIRNQLISEILHSELGSIPTKEPCIIVTHELTPSMTMKMDFSYVKGIVSEVGGPTSHAAIIAKSLGIPAVAGIAD
;
A
#
# COMPACT_ATOMS: atom_id res chain seq x y z
N ALA A 1 18.70 13.15 -13.49
CA ALA A 1 17.23 13.25 -13.68
C ALA A 1 16.50 12.12 -12.93
N GLU A 2 16.71 10.82 -13.24
CA GLU A 2 15.96 9.71 -12.65
C GLU A 2 16.09 9.57 -11.13
N VAL A 3 17.31 9.67 -10.58
CA VAL A 3 17.53 9.64 -9.11
C VAL A 3 16.81 10.80 -8.42
N GLY A 4 16.84 11.99 -9.01
CA GLY A 4 16.11 13.15 -8.47
C GLY A 4 14.60 12.92 -8.44
N ASN A 5 14.03 12.39 -9.54
CA ASN A 5 12.63 12.01 -9.63
C ASN A 5 12.24 10.95 -8.59
N PHE A 6 13.07 9.92 -8.42
CA PHE A 6 12.87 8.90 -7.40
C PHE A 6 12.84 9.49 -5.98
N ILE A 7 13.83 10.29 -5.60
CA ILE A 7 13.93 10.88 -4.25
C ILE A 7 12.74 11.82 -3.98
N GLU A 8 12.37 12.65 -4.94
CA GLU A 8 11.20 13.53 -4.82
C GLU A 8 9.91 12.74 -4.63
N ALA A 9 9.72 11.69 -5.44
CA ALA A 9 8.56 10.81 -5.33
C ALA A 9 8.51 10.09 -3.97
N CYS A 10 9.66 9.63 -3.44
CA CYS A 10 9.75 9.05 -2.10
C CYS A 10 9.28 10.05 -1.03
N HIS A 11 9.78 11.28 -1.04
CA HIS A 11 9.40 12.30 -0.07
C HIS A 11 7.90 12.61 -0.13
N LYS A 12 7.34 12.75 -1.34
CA LYS A 12 5.89 13.00 -1.51
C LYS A 12 5.06 11.82 -1.02
N THR A 13 5.46 10.59 -1.35
CA THR A 13 4.75 9.38 -0.93
C THR A 13 4.79 9.21 0.58
N ILE A 14 5.96 9.39 1.21
CA ILE A 14 6.10 9.34 2.68
C ILE A 14 5.20 10.38 3.35
N THR A 15 5.18 11.61 2.85
CA THR A 15 4.32 12.68 3.39
C THR A 15 2.84 12.31 3.30
N LYS A 16 2.41 11.71 2.18
CA LYS A 16 1.04 11.21 2.00
C LYS A 16 0.72 10.09 3.00
N ILE A 17 1.63 9.13 3.17
CA ILE A 17 1.47 8.00 4.11
C ILE A 17 1.37 8.48 5.55
N GLU A 18 2.23 9.42 5.98
CA GLU A 18 2.20 10.00 7.32
C GLU A 18 0.90 10.79 7.58
N LYS A 19 0.35 11.44 6.56
CA LYS A 19 -0.96 12.05 6.65
C LYS A 19 -2.06 11.01 6.81
N MET A 20 -2.02 9.92 6.02
CA MET A 20 -2.96 8.80 6.13
C MET A 20 -2.90 8.15 7.51
N GLU A 21 -1.70 7.98 8.11
CA GLU A 21 -1.53 7.48 9.47
C GLU A 21 -2.29 8.33 10.50
N LYS A 22 -2.11 9.66 10.42
CA LYS A 22 -2.78 10.60 11.33
C LYS A 22 -4.31 10.56 11.18
N GLU A 23 -4.81 10.44 9.95
CA GLU A 23 -6.22 10.33 9.66
C GLU A 23 -6.79 8.98 10.11
N ALA A 24 -6.07 7.88 9.86
CA ALA A 24 -6.47 6.54 10.28
C ALA A 24 -6.57 6.44 11.81
N LYS A 25 -5.62 7.01 12.56
CA LYS A 25 -5.69 7.08 14.03
C LYS A 25 -6.98 7.72 14.54
N LYS A 26 -7.52 8.71 13.81
CA LYS A 26 -8.77 9.39 14.18
C LYS A 26 -10.02 8.59 13.78
N ARG A 27 -9.97 7.83 12.69
CA ARG A 27 -11.13 7.14 12.09
C ARG A 27 -11.35 5.74 12.63
N VAL A 28 -10.28 4.95 12.75
CA VAL A 28 -10.35 3.52 13.04
C VAL A 28 -9.51 3.07 14.24
N GLY A 29 -8.63 3.93 14.74
CA GLY A 29 -7.82 3.65 15.92
C GLY A 29 -6.32 3.52 15.63
N GLY A 30 -5.52 3.43 16.71
CA GLY A 30 -4.07 3.45 16.61
C GLY A 30 -3.47 2.17 16.03
N LYS A 31 -4.07 1.03 16.34
CA LYS A 31 -3.55 -0.29 15.91
C LYS A 31 -3.67 -0.48 14.39
N GLU A 32 -4.79 -0.10 13.81
CA GLU A 32 -5.03 -0.14 12.37
C GLU A 32 -4.17 0.90 11.61
N ALA A 33 -3.80 1.98 12.28
CA ALA A 33 -2.94 3.02 11.71
C ALA A 33 -1.44 2.64 11.69
N GLU A 34 -1.01 1.66 12.50
CA GLU A 34 0.40 1.23 12.58
C GLU A 34 0.94 0.73 11.22
N VAL A 35 0.08 0.21 10.35
CA VAL A 35 0.49 -0.23 9.01
C VAL A 35 1.13 0.91 8.21
N PHE A 36 0.60 2.12 8.33
CA PHE A 36 1.16 3.29 7.63
C PHE A 36 2.54 3.71 8.18
N ALA A 37 2.78 3.56 9.49
CA ALA A 37 4.10 3.79 10.08
C ALA A 37 5.14 2.80 9.53
N VAL A 38 4.76 1.53 9.34
CA VAL A 38 5.61 0.50 8.72
C VAL A 38 5.89 0.85 7.26
N HIS A 39 4.87 1.26 6.49
CA HIS A 39 5.05 1.71 5.10
C HIS A 39 6.06 2.86 5.00
N ALA A 40 5.93 3.88 5.83
CA ALA A 40 6.85 5.00 5.85
C ALA A 40 8.28 4.57 6.25
N ALA A 41 8.42 3.64 7.20
CA ALA A 41 9.71 3.12 7.63
C ALA A 41 10.45 2.39 6.50
N ILE A 42 9.74 1.55 5.72
CA ILE A 42 10.31 0.84 4.57
C ILE A 42 10.83 1.83 3.52
N LEU A 43 10.05 2.86 3.18
CA LEU A 43 10.46 3.86 2.20
C LEU A 43 11.61 4.77 2.68
N LYS A 44 11.83 4.87 3.99
CA LYS A 44 12.94 5.62 4.59
C LYS A 44 14.20 4.79 4.77
N ASP A 45 14.11 3.46 4.62
CA ASP A 45 15.25 2.58 4.87
C ASP A 45 16.33 2.77 3.81
N GLN A 46 17.49 3.25 4.29
CA GLN A 46 18.62 3.57 3.44
C GLN A 46 19.25 2.32 2.82
N TYR A 47 19.31 1.23 3.57
CA TYR A 47 20.08 0.05 3.19
C TYR A 47 19.27 -0.95 2.36
N SER A 48 18.03 -1.19 2.74
CA SER A 48 17.20 -2.18 2.05
C SER A 48 16.42 -1.60 0.87
N PHE A 49 16.23 -0.27 0.81
CA PHE A 49 15.42 0.36 -0.22
C PHE A 49 16.14 1.49 -0.99
N ILE A 50 16.54 2.59 -0.32
CA ILE A 50 17.00 3.80 -1.03
C ILE A 50 18.28 3.51 -1.83
N SER A 51 19.35 3.01 -1.17
CA SER A 51 20.62 2.75 -1.87
C SER A 51 20.52 1.71 -2.97
N PRO A 52 19.83 0.57 -2.81
CA PRO A 52 19.64 -0.38 -3.90
C PRO A 52 18.91 0.19 -5.11
N VAL A 53 17.87 1.02 -4.90
CA VAL A 53 17.16 1.66 -6.01
C VAL A 53 18.07 2.66 -6.73
N GLN A 54 18.82 3.49 -6.00
CA GLN A 54 19.78 4.42 -6.59
C GLN A 54 20.84 3.69 -7.41
N GLN A 55 21.39 2.57 -6.89
CA GLN A 55 22.35 1.74 -7.61
C GLN A 55 21.77 1.20 -8.93
N LYS A 56 20.52 0.71 -8.91
CA LYS A 56 19.84 0.24 -10.14
C LYS A 56 19.70 1.36 -11.17
N ILE A 57 19.38 2.57 -10.75
CA ILE A 57 19.26 3.71 -11.64
C ILE A 57 20.64 4.13 -12.20
N GLU A 58 21.65 4.25 -11.34
CA GLU A 58 22.96 4.80 -11.72
C GLU A 58 23.84 3.79 -12.48
N CYS A 59 23.90 2.55 -11.98
CA CYS A 59 24.79 1.54 -12.54
C CYS A 59 24.13 0.70 -13.64
N GLU A 60 22.86 0.29 -13.43
CA GLU A 60 22.11 -0.54 -14.39
C GLU A 60 21.34 0.27 -15.43
N LYS A 61 21.36 1.61 -15.34
CA LYS A 61 20.69 2.54 -16.27
C LYS A 61 19.17 2.32 -16.38
N LYS A 62 18.54 1.85 -15.32
CA LYS A 62 17.10 1.67 -15.24
C LYS A 62 16.41 3.00 -14.95
N ASN A 63 15.17 3.17 -15.46
CA ASN A 63 14.33 4.29 -15.02
C ASN A 63 13.86 4.07 -13.57
N ALA A 64 13.41 5.15 -12.95
CA ALA A 64 13.04 5.14 -11.53
C ALA A 64 11.90 4.15 -11.22
N SER A 65 10.86 4.08 -12.08
CA SER A 65 9.72 3.19 -11.85
C SER A 65 10.11 1.71 -11.89
N LEU A 66 10.94 1.29 -12.85
CA LEU A 66 11.41 -0.08 -12.96
C LEU A 66 12.34 -0.46 -11.79
N ALA A 67 13.26 0.45 -11.42
CA ALA A 67 14.17 0.23 -10.29
C ALA A 67 13.42 0.04 -8.98
N VAL A 68 12.39 0.86 -8.73
CA VAL A 68 11.49 0.76 -7.57
C VAL A 68 10.70 -0.55 -7.61
N GLU A 69 10.12 -0.88 -8.76
CA GLU A 69 9.33 -2.10 -8.92
C GLU A 69 10.13 -3.36 -8.59
N GLU A 70 11.33 -3.48 -9.15
CA GLU A 70 12.21 -4.63 -8.89
C GLU A 70 12.63 -4.72 -7.43
N GLN A 71 12.99 -3.57 -6.82
CA GLN A 71 13.44 -3.58 -5.44
C GLN A 71 12.31 -3.92 -4.47
N LEU A 72 11.12 -3.38 -4.66
CA LEU A 72 9.98 -3.69 -3.80
C LEU A 72 9.46 -5.12 -4.04
N LYS A 73 9.51 -5.66 -5.25
CA LYS A 73 9.24 -7.09 -5.51
C LYS A 73 10.25 -8.00 -4.79
N PHE A 74 11.53 -7.61 -4.76
CA PHE A 74 12.55 -8.35 -4.02
C PHE A 74 12.26 -8.35 -2.51
N ILE A 75 11.90 -7.20 -1.93
CA ILE A 75 11.53 -7.09 -0.52
C ILE A 75 10.26 -7.91 -0.22
N GLU A 76 9.22 -7.80 -1.05
CA GLU A 76 7.98 -8.59 -0.94
C GLU A 76 8.28 -10.08 -0.88
N LYS A 77 9.09 -10.58 -1.84
CA LYS A 77 9.49 -11.98 -1.89
C LYS A 77 10.26 -12.40 -0.64
N THR A 78 11.24 -11.62 -0.22
CA THR A 78 12.05 -11.91 0.97
C THR A 78 11.17 -11.99 2.23
N MET A 79 10.19 -11.10 2.35
CA MET A 79 9.26 -11.11 3.48
C MET A 79 8.31 -12.31 3.43
N SER A 80 7.82 -12.68 2.25
CA SER A 80 6.90 -13.83 2.08
C SER A 80 7.58 -15.18 2.31
N GLU A 81 8.88 -15.28 2.04
CA GLU A 81 9.70 -16.49 2.25
C GLU A 81 10.34 -16.54 3.65
N SER A 82 10.08 -15.56 4.52
CA SER A 82 10.61 -15.52 5.89
C SER A 82 9.93 -16.57 6.76
N ASP A 83 10.67 -17.12 7.73
CA ASP A 83 10.12 -18.02 8.78
C ASP A 83 9.20 -17.28 9.78
N SER A 84 9.18 -15.96 9.74
CA SER A 84 8.36 -15.11 10.60
C SER A 84 6.98 -14.88 10.01
N GLU A 85 5.94 -15.42 10.65
CA GLU A 85 4.53 -15.18 10.27
C GLU A 85 4.19 -13.68 10.21
N LEU A 86 4.84 -12.86 11.06
CA LEU A 86 4.65 -11.41 11.05
C LEU A 86 5.15 -10.77 9.75
N PHE A 87 6.32 -11.19 9.25
CA PHE A 87 6.84 -10.69 7.98
C PHE A 87 6.02 -11.20 6.80
N GLN A 88 5.62 -12.47 6.80
CA GLN A 88 4.74 -13.02 5.77
C GLN A 88 3.42 -12.24 5.69
N ALA A 89 2.80 -11.93 6.83
CA ALA A 89 1.55 -11.16 6.88
C ALA A 89 1.72 -9.72 6.36
N ARG A 90 2.94 -9.17 6.42
CA ARG A 90 3.25 -7.81 5.93
C ARG A 90 3.72 -7.76 4.48
N ALA A 91 3.97 -8.90 3.84
CA ALA A 91 4.41 -8.93 2.44
C ALA A 91 3.39 -8.27 1.49
N SER A 92 2.09 -8.41 1.76
CA SER A 92 1.04 -7.74 0.96
C SER A 92 1.08 -6.21 1.04
N ASP A 93 1.56 -5.66 2.17
CA ASP A 93 1.66 -4.21 2.35
C ASP A 93 2.68 -3.59 1.37
N ILE A 94 3.70 -4.37 0.95
CA ILE A 94 4.70 -3.93 -0.03
C ILE A 94 4.08 -3.60 -1.38
N ARG A 95 3.02 -4.32 -1.79
CA ARG A 95 2.30 -4.02 -3.05
C ARG A 95 1.62 -2.66 -2.98
N ASP A 96 1.04 -2.31 -1.84
CA ASP A 96 0.41 -1.00 -1.66
C ASP A 96 1.44 0.13 -1.73
N ILE A 97 2.59 -0.01 -1.06
CA ILE A 97 3.72 0.92 -1.12
C ILE A 97 4.21 1.09 -2.57
N ARG A 98 4.41 -0.03 -3.26
CA ARG A 98 4.88 -0.04 -4.66
C ARG A 98 3.93 0.73 -5.57
N ASN A 99 2.65 0.45 -5.49
CA ASN A 99 1.64 1.10 -6.31
C ASN A 99 1.57 2.61 -6.05
N GLN A 100 1.63 3.03 -4.79
CA GLN A 100 1.64 4.45 -4.43
C GLN A 100 2.89 5.17 -4.95
N LEU A 101 4.07 4.58 -4.77
CA LEU A 101 5.32 5.22 -5.19
C LEU A 101 5.48 5.26 -6.71
N ILE A 102 5.14 4.18 -7.42
CA ILE A 102 5.18 4.17 -8.90
C ILE A 102 4.18 5.18 -9.47
N SER A 103 2.99 5.28 -8.90
CA SER A 103 2.01 6.30 -9.28
C SER A 103 2.56 7.71 -9.15
N GLU A 104 3.28 7.99 -8.06
CA GLU A 104 3.91 9.30 -7.85
C GLU A 104 5.03 9.56 -8.86
N ILE A 105 5.88 8.57 -9.15
CA ILE A 105 6.95 8.67 -10.15
C ILE A 105 6.39 8.96 -11.55
N LEU A 106 5.30 8.29 -11.91
CA LEU A 106 4.67 8.41 -13.23
C LEU A 106 3.68 9.57 -13.32
N HIS A 107 3.49 10.34 -12.24
CA HIS A 107 2.48 11.40 -12.13
C HIS A 107 1.09 10.93 -12.56
N SER A 108 0.76 9.67 -12.28
CA SER A 108 -0.53 9.06 -12.57
C SER A 108 -1.38 8.98 -11.31
N GLU A 109 -2.65 9.37 -11.40
CA GLU A 109 -3.58 9.09 -10.31
C GLU A 109 -4.04 7.64 -10.40
N LEU A 110 -3.48 6.76 -9.57
CA LEU A 110 -4.05 5.43 -9.36
C LEU A 110 -5.35 5.57 -8.56
N GLY A 111 -6.46 5.39 -9.29
CA GLY A 111 -7.79 5.10 -8.79
C GLY A 111 -8.24 5.83 -7.53
N SER A 112 -8.79 7.03 -7.67
CA SER A 112 -9.83 7.44 -6.73
C SER A 112 -11.04 6.55 -7.02
N ILE A 113 -11.53 5.82 -6.02
CA ILE A 113 -12.84 5.17 -6.13
C ILE A 113 -13.86 6.27 -5.81
N PRO A 114 -14.58 6.81 -6.80
CA PRO A 114 -15.56 7.87 -6.56
C PRO A 114 -16.78 7.24 -5.90
N THR A 115 -16.79 7.20 -4.56
CA THR A 115 -17.96 6.78 -3.80
C THR A 115 -18.84 8.00 -3.54
N LYS A 116 -19.72 8.30 -4.49
CA LYS A 116 -20.73 9.38 -4.31
C LYS A 116 -22.16 8.84 -4.27
N GLU A 117 -22.33 7.54 -4.49
CA GLU A 117 -23.62 6.84 -4.48
C GLU A 117 -23.46 5.50 -3.75
N PRO A 118 -24.56 4.94 -3.20
CA PRO A 118 -24.53 3.63 -2.57
C PRO A 118 -23.95 2.56 -3.52
N CYS A 119 -22.87 1.91 -3.10
CA CYS A 119 -22.15 0.98 -3.96
C CYS A 119 -21.59 -0.23 -3.19
N ILE A 120 -21.28 -1.28 -3.94
CA ILE A 120 -20.50 -2.43 -3.49
C ILE A 120 -19.12 -2.32 -4.14
N ILE A 121 -18.08 -2.38 -3.31
CA ILE A 121 -16.70 -2.39 -3.79
C ILE A 121 -16.32 -3.81 -4.19
N VAL A 122 -15.88 -3.98 -5.44
CA VAL A 122 -15.32 -5.23 -5.94
C VAL A 122 -13.89 -4.97 -6.35
N THR A 123 -12.94 -5.69 -5.76
CA THR A 123 -11.51 -5.45 -5.98
C THR A 123 -10.72 -6.75 -5.86
N HIS A 124 -9.56 -6.83 -6.52
CA HIS A 124 -8.63 -7.92 -6.29
C HIS A 124 -8.17 -7.95 -4.82
N GLU A 125 -7.71 -6.81 -4.32
CA GLU A 125 -7.28 -6.65 -2.93
C GLU A 125 -7.68 -5.24 -2.43
N LEU A 126 -8.20 -5.14 -1.22
CA LEU A 126 -8.48 -3.85 -0.59
C LEU A 126 -7.27 -3.43 0.25
N THR A 127 -6.50 -2.47 -0.28
CA THR A 127 -5.28 -2.00 0.38
C THR A 127 -5.54 -0.90 1.42
N PRO A 128 -4.63 -0.68 2.39
CA PRO A 128 -4.76 0.41 3.35
C PRO A 128 -4.92 1.78 2.70
N SER A 129 -4.17 2.07 1.64
CA SER A 129 -4.25 3.36 0.95
C SER A 129 -5.58 3.57 0.21
N MET A 130 -6.18 2.50 -0.32
CA MET A 130 -7.52 2.55 -0.93
C MET A 130 -8.57 2.91 0.11
N THR A 131 -8.53 2.27 1.28
CA THR A 131 -9.50 2.51 2.35
C THR A 131 -9.48 3.96 2.84
N MET A 132 -8.32 4.60 2.86
CA MET A 132 -8.21 6.00 3.26
C MET A 132 -8.81 6.99 2.25
N LYS A 133 -8.91 6.58 0.99
CA LYS A 133 -9.49 7.40 -0.08
C LYS A 133 -11.01 7.20 -0.25
N MET A 134 -11.60 6.21 0.41
CA MET A 134 -13.02 5.89 0.31
C MET A 134 -13.86 6.67 1.32
N ASP A 135 -15.05 7.06 0.87
CA ASP A 135 -16.13 7.47 1.77
C ASP A 135 -17.05 6.28 2.08
N PHE A 136 -16.81 5.66 3.22
CA PHE A 136 -17.54 4.48 3.65
C PHE A 136 -19.04 4.70 3.92
N SER A 137 -19.51 5.93 3.98
CA SER A 137 -20.94 6.21 4.12
C SER A 137 -21.77 5.69 2.94
N TYR A 138 -21.13 5.60 1.77
CA TYR A 138 -21.73 5.08 0.55
C TYR A 138 -21.44 3.59 0.32
N VAL A 139 -20.47 2.98 1.00
CA VAL A 139 -20.10 1.57 0.81
C VAL A 139 -21.08 0.67 1.55
N LYS A 140 -21.81 -0.16 0.79
CA LYS A 140 -22.82 -1.10 1.32
C LYS A 140 -22.33 -2.54 1.40
N GLY A 141 -21.20 -2.84 0.78
CA GLY A 141 -20.56 -4.15 0.83
C GLY A 141 -19.18 -4.13 0.19
N ILE A 142 -18.35 -5.10 0.55
CA ILE A 142 -17.01 -5.27 0.00
C ILE A 142 -16.84 -6.72 -0.45
N VAL A 143 -16.31 -6.90 -1.66
CA VAL A 143 -15.95 -8.20 -2.22
C VAL A 143 -14.50 -8.11 -2.66
N SER A 144 -13.64 -8.98 -2.15
CA SER A 144 -12.23 -9.06 -2.55
C SER A 144 -11.84 -10.47 -2.97
N GLU A 145 -11.08 -10.56 -4.05
CA GLU A 145 -10.58 -11.83 -4.59
C GLU A 145 -9.59 -12.47 -3.61
N VAL A 146 -8.63 -11.69 -3.12
CA VAL A 146 -7.68 -12.13 -2.09
C VAL A 146 -8.01 -11.52 -0.74
N GLY A 147 -7.60 -12.22 0.30
CA GLY A 147 -7.75 -11.80 1.69
C GLY A 147 -8.35 -12.90 2.55
N GLY A 148 -8.25 -12.72 3.86
CA GLY A 148 -8.77 -13.63 4.86
C GLY A 148 -9.35 -12.87 6.06
N PRO A 149 -9.76 -13.55 7.13
CA PRO A 149 -10.38 -12.93 8.31
C PRO A 149 -9.50 -11.86 8.99
N THR A 150 -8.20 -11.93 8.80
CA THR A 150 -7.20 -11.01 9.37
C THR A 150 -6.69 -9.98 8.35
N SER A 151 -7.22 -9.97 7.13
CA SER A 151 -6.85 -8.98 6.11
C SER A 151 -7.28 -7.57 6.52
N HIS A 152 -6.61 -6.57 5.99
CA HIS A 152 -6.97 -5.18 6.22
C HIS A 152 -8.43 -4.89 5.84
N ALA A 153 -8.90 -5.45 4.71
CA ALA A 153 -10.29 -5.36 4.27
C ALA A 153 -11.29 -5.90 5.30
N ALA A 154 -11.01 -7.08 5.85
CA ALA A 154 -11.88 -7.71 6.85
C ALA A 154 -11.91 -6.91 8.17
N ILE A 155 -10.78 -6.39 8.61
CA ILE A 155 -10.67 -5.58 9.83
C ILE A 155 -11.48 -4.29 9.67
N ILE A 156 -11.29 -3.55 8.58
CA ILE A 156 -12.01 -2.30 8.30
C ILE A 156 -13.52 -2.56 8.15
N ALA A 157 -13.91 -3.56 7.36
CA ALA A 157 -15.32 -3.91 7.18
C ALA A 157 -16.00 -4.22 8.51
N LYS A 158 -15.34 -5.01 9.36
CA LYS A 158 -15.84 -5.37 10.69
C LYS A 158 -15.96 -4.14 11.59
N SER A 159 -14.95 -3.25 11.62
CA SER A 159 -14.96 -2.04 12.44
C SER A 159 -16.07 -1.06 12.04
N LEU A 160 -16.44 -1.04 10.77
CA LEU A 160 -17.47 -0.15 10.22
C LEU A 160 -18.85 -0.84 10.08
N GLY A 161 -18.97 -2.12 10.43
CA GLY A 161 -20.21 -2.88 10.29
C GLY A 161 -20.66 -3.10 8.84
N ILE A 162 -19.71 -3.12 7.89
CA ILE A 162 -19.97 -3.31 6.45
C ILE A 162 -19.85 -4.81 6.11
N PRO A 163 -20.85 -5.43 5.44
CA PRO A 163 -20.75 -6.79 4.95
C PRO A 163 -19.54 -6.96 4.02
N ALA A 164 -18.73 -7.99 4.24
CA ALA A 164 -17.56 -8.25 3.40
C ALA A 164 -17.42 -9.75 3.10
N VAL A 165 -17.03 -10.05 1.86
CA VAL A 165 -16.64 -11.38 1.38
C VAL A 165 -15.22 -11.28 0.84
N ALA A 166 -14.32 -12.13 1.30
CA ALA A 166 -12.94 -12.16 0.87
C ALA A 166 -12.48 -13.60 0.57
N GLY A 167 -11.46 -13.73 -0.28
CA GLY A 167 -10.93 -15.05 -0.64
C GLY A 167 -11.81 -15.79 -1.64
N ILE A 168 -12.40 -15.07 -2.60
CA ILE A 168 -13.26 -15.63 -3.65
C ILE A 168 -12.50 -16.00 -4.92
N ALA A 169 -11.16 -16.01 -4.89
CA ALA A 169 -10.35 -16.53 -5.99
C ALA A 169 -10.66 -18.02 -6.19
N ASP A 170 -10.95 -18.41 -7.44
CA ASP A 170 -11.17 -19.80 -7.87
C ASP A 170 -9.88 -20.63 -7.74
#